data_1ffee01f806a54eec6bb3f404522b7e2
#
_entry.id   1ffee01f806a54eec6bb3f404522b7e2
#
_cell.length_a   1.000
_cell.length_b   1.000
_cell.length_c   1.000
_cell.angle_alpha   90.00
_cell.angle_beta   90.00
_cell.angle_gamma   90.00
#
_symmetry.space_group_name_H-M   'P 1'
#
loop_
_entity.id
_entity.type
_entity.pdbx_description
1 polymer ?
#
loop_
_entity_poly.entity_id
_entity_poly.type
_entity_poly.pdbx_seq_one_letter_code
_entity_poly.pdbx_strand_id
1 'polypeptide(L)' 'MTTNEKVCEIIIKVKKGKLTLDQLKPEADLYSDLDLDSLDLSEILVLAEETFNISVDIGKEQQVKTLAEMVASIDEYRTA' A
#
# COMPACT_ATOMS: atom_id res chain seq x y z
N MET A 1 -7.11 -14.38 -0.18
CA MET A 1 -6.95 -13.10 -0.89
C MET A 1 -5.49 -12.86 -1.22
N THR A 2 -5.25 -12.21 -2.34
CA THR A 2 -3.89 -11.90 -2.77
C THR A 2 -3.33 -10.70 -2.02
N THR A 3 -2.01 -10.51 -2.08
CA THR A 3 -1.38 -9.33 -1.51
C THR A 3 -1.98 -8.05 -2.10
N ASN A 4 -2.19 -8.04 -3.41
CA ASN A 4 -2.77 -6.89 -4.10
C ASN A 4 -4.15 -6.54 -3.56
N GLU A 5 -5.01 -7.52 -3.39
CA GLU A 5 -6.37 -7.30 -2.89
C GLU A 5 -6.35 -6.72 -1.48
N LYS A 6 -5.51 -7.27 -0.61
CA LYS A 6 -5.39 -6.79 0.77
C LYS A 6 -4.82 -5.37 0.85
N VAL A 7 -3.81 -5.09 0.05
CA VAL A 7 -3.21 -3.75 0.01
C VAL A 7 -4.24 -2.73 -0.48
N CYS A 8 -5.01 -3.08 -1.50
CA CYS A 8 -6.06 -2.19 -2.01
C CYS A 8 -7.12 -1.90 -0.95
N GLU A 9 -7.55 -2.93 -0.21
CA GLU A 9 -8.51 -2.73 0.88
C GLU A 9 -7.96 -1.79 1.94
N ILE A 10 -6.69 -1.96 2.30
CA ILE A 10 -6.04 -1.11 3.30
C ILE A 10 -6.01 0.34 2.83
N ILE A 11 -5.64 0.56 1.57
CA ILE A 11 -5.58 1.92 1.00
C ILE A 11 -6.96 2.57 1.04
N ILE A 12 -8.00 1.86 0.63
CA ILE A 12 -9.36 2.38 0.65
C ILE A 12 -9.78 2.75 2.07
N LYS A 13 -9.43 1.91 3.03
CA LYS A 13 -9.75 2.15 4.44
C LYS A 13 -9.05 3.41 4.96
N VAL A 14 -7.77 3.57 4.67
CA VAL A 14 -6.99 4.73 5.11
C VAL A 14 -7.54 6.01 4.49
N LYS A 15 -7.95 5.96 3.22
CA LYS A 15 -8.52 7.11 2.53
C LYS A 15 -10.01 7.29 2.79
N LYS A 16 -10.59 6.48 3.67
CA LYS A 16 -11.98 6.60 4.15
C LYS A 16 -13.00 6.59 3.01
N GLY A 17 -12.76 5.73 2.03
CA GLY A 17 -13.68 5.56 0.91
C GLY A 17 -13.60 6.61 -0.17
N LYS A 18 -12.60 7.49 -0.12
CA LYS A 18 -12.40 8.50 -1.17
C LYS A 18 -11.83 7.90 -2.45
N LEU A 19 -11.26 6.70 -2.36
CA LEU A 19 -10.75 5.97 -3.52
C LEU A 19 -11.59 4.73 -3.74
N THR A 20 -11.70 4.32 -5.01
CA THR A 20 -12.39 3.09 -5.39
C THR A 20 -11.39 2.12 -5.98
N LEU A 21 -11.80 0.85 -6.11
CA LEU A 21 -10.94 -0.17 -6.72
C LEU A 21 -10.54 0.18 -8.15
N ASP A 22 -11.41 0.88 -8.88
CA ASP A 22 -11.13 1.28 -10.26
C ASP A 22 -9.94 2.23 -10.37
N GLN A 23 -9.68 2.98 -9.31
CA GLN A 23 -8.56 3.93 -9.28
C GLN A 23 -7.25 3.27 -8.87
N LEU A 24 -7.31 2.08 -8.27
CA LEU A 24 -6.14 1.38 -7.73
C LEU A 24 -5.53 0.46 -8.79
N LYS A 25 -5.02 1.08 -9.85
CA LYS A 25 -4.36 0.35 -10.93
C LYS A 25 -2.89 0.13 -10.59
N PRO A 26 -2.28 -0.94 -11.10
CA PRO A 26 -0.86 -1.22 -10.80
C PRO A 26 0.08 -0.06 -11.13
N GLU A 27 -0.17 0.65 -12.22
CA GLU A 27 0.67 1.77 -12.67
C GLU A 27 0.35 3.08 -11.97
N ALA A 28 -0.68 3.13 -11.11
CA ALA A 28 -1.04 4.36 -10.43
C ALA A 28 0.09 4.85 -9.52
N ASP A 29 0.39 6.14 -9.61
CA ASP A 29 1.37 6.77 -8.74
C ASP A 29 0.73 7.01 -7.38
N LEU A 30 1.41 6.55 -6.33
CA LEU A 30 0.87 6.63 -4.97
C LEU A 30 0.62 8.06 -4.52
N TYR A 31 1.45 8.97 -4.95
CA TYR A 31 1.36 10.37 -4.51
C TYR A 31 0.46 11.20 -5.41
N SER A 32 0.69 11.17 -6.72
CA SER A 32 -0.02 12.03 -7.65
C SER A 32 -1.37 11.47 -8.07
N ASP A 33 -1.48 10.17 -8.29
CA ASP A 33 -2.73 9.56 -8.73
C ASP A 33 -3.66 9.19 -7.58
N LEU A 34 -3.10 8.71 -6.49
CA LEU A 34 -3.89 8.26 -5.34
C LEU A 34 -3.93 9.29 -4.21
N ASP A 35 -3.23 10.38 -4.38
CA ASP A 35 -3.22 11.48 -3.40
C ASP A 35 -2.84 11.03 -1.99
N LEU A 36 -1.88 10.13 -1.90
CA LEU A 36 -1.34 9.70 -0.62
C LEU A 36 -0.20 10.61 -0.21
N ASP A 37 -0.13 10.92 1.07
CA ASP A 37 1.03 11.63 1.62
C ASP A 37 1.83 10.67 2.50
N SER A 38 2.91 11.14 3.10
CA SER A 38 3.77 10.27 3.91
C SER A 38 3.05 9.75 5.15
N LEU A 39 2.10 10.51 5.68
CA LEU A 39 1.31 10.06 6.82
C LEU A 39 0.37 8.92 6.42
N ASP A 40 -0.33 9.09 5.29
CA ASP A 40 -1.20 8.05 4.76
C ASP A 40 -0.40 6.78 4.49
N LEU A 41 0.77 6.93 3.90
CA LEU A 41 1.62 5.81 3.57
C LEU A 41 2.08 5.06 4.82
N SER A 42 2.46 5.80 5.87
CA SER A 42 2.84 5.20 7.15
C SER A 42 1.69 4.39 7.74
N GLU A 43 0.47 4.91 7.69
CA GLU A 43 -0.70 4.19 8.19
C GLU A 43 -0.95 2.92 7.39
N ILE A 44 -0.84 3.00 6.08
CA ILE A 44 -1.02 1.85 5.19
C ILE A 44 0.00 0.75 5.54
N LEU A 45 1.25 1.14 5.74
CA LEU A 45 2.31 0.18 6.03
C LEU A 45 2.14 -0.46 7.40
N VAL A 46 1.71 0.31 8.41
CA VAL A 46 1.43 -0.23 9.73
C VAL A 46 0.29 -1.24 9.67
N LEU A 47 -0.77 -0.92 8.93
CA LEU A 47 -1.87 -1.85 8.76
C LEU A 47 -1.45 -3.10 7.98
N ALA A 48 -0.57 -2.94 7.01
CA ALA A 48 -0.02 -4.08 6.29
C ALA A 48 0.79 -4.99 7.22
N GLU A 49 1.60 -4.41 8.10
CA GLU A 49 2.35 -5.17 9.08
C GLU A 49 1.42 -6.02 9.95
N GLU A 50 0.33 -5.44 10.40
CA GLU A 50 -0.65 -6.15 11.22
C GLU A 50 -1.41 -7.21 10.43
N THR A 51 -1.82 -6.85 9.22
CA THR A 51 -2.64 -7.73 8.37
C THR A 51 -1.86 -8.98 7.95
N PHE A 52 -0.61 -8.80 7.59
CA PHE A 52 0.23 -9.88 7.07
C PHE A 52 1.20 -10.47 8.11
N ASN A 53 1.23 -9.89 9.30
CA ASN A 53 2.15 -10.28 10.37
C ASN A 53 3.61 -10.22 9.89
N ILE A 54 4.00 -9.07 9.39
CA ILE A 54 5.34 -8.80 8.87
C ILE A 54 5.91 -7.54 9.49
N SER A 55 7.22 -7.37 9.38
CA SER A 55 7.90 -6.13 9.76
C SER A 55 8.40 -5.45 8.50
N VAL A 56 8.00 -4.21 8.30
CA VAL A 56 8.31 -3.44 7.09
C VAL A 56 9.23 -2.27 7.43
N ASP A 57 10.23 -2.03 6.58
CA ASP A 57 11.06 -0.84 6.69
C ASP A 57 10.29 0.34 6.09
N ILE A 58 9.61 1.11 6.94
CA ILE A 58 8.73 2.19 6.52
C ILE A 58 9.49 3.27 5.73
N GLY A 59 10.70 3.61 6.18
CA GLY A 59 11.50 4.61 5.48
C GLY A 59 11.85 4.19 4.06
N LYS A 60 12.18 2.91 3.86
CA LYS A 60 12.46 2.38 2.54
C LYS A 60 11.20 2.35 1.67
N GLU A 61 10.08 1.94 2.27
CA GLU A 61 8.82 1.82 1.53
C GLU A 61 8.25 3.18 1.11
N GLN A 62 8.61 4.25 1.79
CA GLN A 62 8.16 5.59 1.39
C GLN A 62 8.82 6.04 0.08
N GLN A 63 9.81 5.32 -0.41
CA GLN A 63 10.46 5.64 -1.67
C GLN A 63 9.81 4.95 -2.87
N VAL A 64 8.89 4.01 -2.64
CA VAL A 64 8.17 3.39 -3.75
C VAL A 64 7.20 4.41 -4.35
N LYS A 65 6.96 4.32 -5.65
CA LYS A 65 6.18 5.33 -6.38
C LYS A 65 4.85 4.80 -6.87
N THR A 66 4.78 3.55 -7.27
CA THR A 66 3.56 2.99 -7.85
C THR A 66 2.95 1.94 -6.94
N LEU A 67 1.65 1.71 -7.15
CA LEU A 67 0.94 0.66 -6.42
C LEU A 67 1.58 -0.71 -6.66
N ALA A 68 1.96 -1.00 -7.91
CA ALA A 68 2.61 -2.26 -8.23
C ALA A 68 3.91 -2.45 -7.46
N GLU A 69 4.70 -1.39 -7.33
CA GLU A 69 5.95 -1.45 -6.56
C GLU A 69 5.69 -1.72 -5.07
N MET A 70 4.67 -1.07 -4.51
CA MET A 70 4.31 -1.28 -3.11
C MET A 70 3.85 -2.72 -2.89
N VAL A 71 2.97 -3.22 -3.75
CA VAL A 71 2.46 -4.59 -3.64
C VAL A 71 3.59 -5.61 -3.75
N ALA A 72 4.48 -5.42 -4.71
CA ALA A 72 5.63 -6.31 -4.90
C ALA A 72 6.53 -6.32 -3.69
N SER A 73 6.80 -5.15 -3.12
CA SER A 73 7.65 -5.03 -1.94
C SER A 73 7.04 -5.72 -0.73
N ILE A 74 5.76 -5.49 -0.49
CA ILE A 74 5.05 -6.14 0.62
C ILE A 74 5.05 -7.66 0.43
N ASP A 75 4.84 -8.11 -0.80
CA ASP A 75 4.84 -9.54 -1.10
C ASP A 75 6.20 -10.18 -0.81
N GLU A 76 7.29 -9.48 -1.04
CA GLU A 76 8.62 -9.94 -0.68
C GLU A 76 8.75 -10.16 0.83
N TYR A 77 8.23 -9.26 1.64
CA TYR A 77 8.24 -9.42 3.09
C TYR A 77 7.44 -10.66 3.52
N ARG A 78 6.35 -10.93 2.83
CA ARG A 78 5.49 -12.07 3.16
C ARG A 78 6.15 -13.41 2.85
N THR A 79 7.00 -13.44 1.84
CA THR A 79 7.64 -14.68 1.40
C THR A 79 9.04 -14.87 2.00
N ALA A 80 9.54 -13.90 2.69
CA ALA A 80 10.88 -13.95 3.28
C ALA A 80 10.93 -14.85 4.52
#